data_33672b883d539e711f22816804899e03
#
_entry.id   33672b883d539e711f22816804899e03
#
_cell.length_a   1.000
_cell.length_b   1.000
_cell.length_c   1.000
_cell.angle_alpha   90.00
_cell.angle_beta   90.00
_cell.angle_gamma   90.00
#
_symmetry.space_group_name_H-M   'P 1'
#
loop_
_entity.id
_entity.type
_entity.pdbx_description
1 polymer ?
#
loop_
_entity_poly.entity_id
_entity_poly.type
_entity_poly.pdbx_seq_one_letter_code
_entity_poly.pdbx_strand_id
1 'polypeptide(L)'
;MLSLSRQSAFGTAFLASIATAMLFVAGGESQAAFKKVRDTQVLCDFAQNCTLTLTPVAGDGTPESGIGLGIFRSSQPGSKPVLQLSYVDQSRKTGKLEISVDGQPLLDVDVSALKAEDDQLDYTGDLAKVLEAMKNGQKLQLKLAGATSTYSLSGFVGGLIYVDEQQSRDGNVEALQVKGSKPAPAPPVLKLIETVEEIPAEIRKDFSEETAVCGGTSPGMFRNAGGFETRIADGLDLIGLPCGSPGAYNQPYAFYSRYENRIVPISLPTISDDGPTVTDTAWNIDWNQKSLTLTAFFKGRGLGDCGIYDVWKATDSGEGRVRFVLVQERSKGDCDGNYAGGPEKWPASWPVNPK
;
A
#
# COMPACT_ATOMS: atom_id res chain seq x y z
N MET A 1 -17.05 0.96 -79.78
CA MET A 1 -16.50 -0.39 -79.57
C MET A 1 -15.36 -0.27 -78.64
N LEU A 2 -15.52 -0.70 -77.40
CA LEU A 2 -14.53 -1.24 -76.48
C LEU A 2 -15.14 -1.23 -75.06
N SER A 3 -15.42 -2.41 -74.63
CA SER A 3 -15.95 -2.76 -73.30
C SER A 3 -14.94 -2.54 -72.21
N LEU A 4 -15.33 -1.89 -71.12
CA LEU A 4 -14.57 -1.79 -69.89
C LEU A 4 -15.29 -2.57 -68.79
N SER A 5 -14.68 -3.69 -68.43
CA SER A 5 -15.10 -4.54 -67.31
C SER A 5 -14.75 -3.84 -65.97
N ARG A 6 -15.75 -3.74 -65.08
CA ARG A 6 -15.58 -3.35 -63.70
C ARG A 6 -15.10 -4.56 -62.88
N GLN A 7 -13.94 -4.46 -62.24
CA GLN A 7 -13.55 -5.34 -61.15
C GLN A 7 -13.88 -4.65 -59.82
N SER A 8 -14.72 -5.32 -59.05
CA SER A 8 -15.08 -4.95 -57.68
C SER A 8 -13.99 -5.49 -56.72
N ALA A 9 -13.31 -4.56 -56.06
CA ALA A 9 -12.40 -4.91 -54.94
C ALA A 9 -13.21 -4.93 -53.63
N PHE A 10 -13.36 -6.11 -53.05
CA PHE A 10 -13.85 -6.27 -51.67
C PHE A 10 -12.76 -5.84 -50.71
N GLY A 11 -12.94 -4.69 -50.07
CA GLY A 11 -12.13 -4.25 -48.94
C GLY A 11 -12.60 -4.93 -47.66
N THR A 12 -11.83 -5.84 -47.14
CA THR A 12 -12.00 -6.39 -45.78
C THR A 12 -11.60 -5.33 -44.78
N ALA A 13 -12.58 -4.74 -44.08
CA ALA A 13 -12.36 -3.85 -42.96
C ALA A 13 -11.91 -4.70 -41.74
N PHE A 14 -10.65 -4.61 -41.36
CA PHE A 14 -10.15 -5.10 -40.07
C PHE A 14 -10.66 -4.15 -38.97
N LEU A 15 -11.67 -4.55 -38.23
CA LEU A 15 -12.07 -3.94 -36.98
C LEU A 15 -10.99 -4.30 -35.92
N ALA A 16 -10.05 -3.40 -35.69
CA ALA A 16 -9.17 -3.47 -34.56
C ALA A 16 -9.95 -3.14 -33.29
N SER A 17 -10.33 -4.16 -32.54
CA SER A 17 -10.88 -4.01 -31.20
C SER A 17 -9.78 -3.47 -30.29
N ILE A 18 -9.82 -2.17 -29.99
CA ILE A 18 -9.00 -1.56 -28.94
C ILE A 18 -9.63 -2.01 -27.61
N ALA A 19 -9.04 -3.06 -27.02
CA ALA A 19 -9.29 -3.39 -25.63
C ALA A 19 -8.70 -2.27 -24.78
N THR A 20 -9.53 -1.32 -24.34
CA THR A 20 -9.17 -0.31 -23.35
C THR A 20 -9.01 -1.04 -22.02
N ALA A 21 -7.77 -1.43 -21.69
CA ALA A 21 -7.44 -1.85 -20.36
C ALA A 21 -7.66 -0.64 -19.43
N MET A 22 -8.75 -0.65 -18.67
CA MET A 22 -8.94 0.28 -17.56
C MET A 22 -7.85 -0.03 -16.54
N LEU A 23 -6.77 0.74 -16.60
CA LEU A 23 -5.82 0.87 -15.52
C LEU A 23 -6.57 1.53 -14.37
N PHE A 24 -6.94 0.75 -13.36
CA PHE A 24 -7.26 1.29 -12.05
C PHE A 24 -6.00 2.02 -11.57
N VAL A 25 -6.03 3.32 -11.65
CA VAL A 25 -5.10 4.18 -10.93
C VAL A 25 -5.51 4.02 -9.46
N ALA A 26 -4.88 3.08 -8.77
CA ALA A 26 -4.87 3.10 -7.32
C ALA A 26 -4.24 4.46 -6.95
N GLY A 27 -5.04 5.36 -6.39
CA GLY A 27 -4.55 6.58 -5.79
C GLY A 27 -3.38 6.21 -4.89
N GLY A 28 -2.28 6.96 -4.99
CA GLY A 28 -1.04 6.60 -4.32
C GLY A 28 -1.21 6.65 -2.80
N GLU A 29 -1.65 5.54 -2.22
CA GLU A 29 -1.47 5.28 -0.80
C GLU A 29 0.02 5.00 -0.59
N SER A 30 0.62 5.64 0.36
CA SER A 30 1.96 5.33 0.83
C SER A 30 1.92 3.93 1.44
N GLN A 31 2.52 2.99 0.75
CA GLN A 31 2.43 1.58 1.08
C GLN A 31 3.72 1.15 1.74
N ALA A 32 3.69 0.91 3.05
CA ALA A 32 4.82 0.30 3.75
C ALA A 32 5.15 -1.08 3.17
N ALA A 33 4.13 -1.87 2.82
CA ALA A 33 4.34 -3.15 2.14
C ALA A 33 3.13 -3.53 1.28
N PHE A 34 3.35 -3.88 0.02
CA PHE A 34 2.32 -4.33 -0.92
C PHE A 34 2.66 -5.69 -1.51
N LYS A 35 1.69 -6.58 -1.58
CA LYS A 35 1.83 -7.85 -2.30
C LYS A 35 0.54 -8.23 -3.01
N LYS A 36 0.67 -8.58 -4.28
CA LYS A 36 -0.41 -9.21 -5.04
C LYS A 36 -0.16 -10.70 -5.14
N VAL A 37 -1.13 -11.50 -4.70
CA VAL A 37 -1.11 -12.97 -4.79
C VAL A 37 -2.32 -13.40 -5.60
N ARG A 38 -2.15 -13.65 -6.90
CA ARG A 38 -3.24 -13.95 -7.84
C ARG A 38 -4.31 -12.84 -7.81
N ASP A 39 -5.54 -13.14 -7.34
CA ASP A 39 -6.68 -12.22 -7.32
C ASP A 39 -6.78 -11.44 -5.99
N THR A 40 -5.89 -11.74 -5.05
CA THR A 40 -5.84 -11.12 -3.73
C THR A 40 -4.73 -10.08 -3.67
N GLN A 41 -5.01 -8.93 -3.07
CA GLN A 41 -4.01 -7.89 -2.80
C GLN A 41 -3.89 -7.68 -1.29
N VAL A 42 -2.68 -7.47 -0.81
CA VAL A 42 -2.42 -7.12 0.59
C VAL A 42 -1.64 -5.83 0.63
N LEU A 43 -2.10 -4.92 1.46
CA LEU A 43 -1.50 -3.65 1.74
C LEU A 43 -1.29 -3.53 3.24
N CYS A 44 -0.08 -3.19 3.68
CA CYS A 44 0.21 -2.89 5.07
C CYS A 44 0.74 -1.46 5.19
N ASP A 45 0.36 -0.76 6.25
CA ASP A 45 0.89 0.55 6.59
C ASP A 45 2.24 0.44 7.35
N PHE A 46 2.84 1.59 7.68
CA PHE A 46 4.10 1.63 8.43
C PHE A 46 4.00 1.01 9.83
N ALA A 47 2.82 1.02 10.45
CA ALA A 47 2.57 0.35 11.73
C ALA A 47 2.26 -1.15 11.55
N GLN A 48 2.39 -1.68 10.32
CA GLN A 48 2.08 -3.07 9.97
C GLN A 48 0.60 -3.45 10.19
N ASN A 49 -0.32 -2.47 10.17
CA ASN A 49 -1.72 -2.79 10.01
C ASN A 49 -1.95 -3.18 8.55
N CYS A 50 -2.56 -4.33 8.32
CA CYS A 50 -2.69 -4.88 6.97
C CYS A 50 -4.15 -4.99 6.55
N THR A 51 -4.44 -4.63 5.30
CA THR A 51 -5.72 -4.91 4.64
C THR A 51 -5.50 -5.87 3.48
N LEU A 52 -6.18 -7.01 3.53
CA LEU A 52 -6.24 -7.96 2.44
C LEU A 52 -7.51 -7.68 1.65
N THR A 53 -7.37 -7.30 0.37
CA THR A 53 -8.49 -6.86 -0.48
C THR A 53 -8.78 -7.87 -1.57
N LEU A 54 -10.07 -8.11 -1.79
CA LEU A 54 -10.63 -8.90 -2.89
C LEU A 54 -11.39 -7.97 -3.83
N THR A 55 -11.13 -8.10 -5.13
CA THR A 55 -11.82 -7.34 -6.17
C THR A 55 -13.06 -8.10 -6.64
N PRO A 56 -14.23 -7.45 -6.80
CA PRO A 56 -15.41 -8.08 -7.38
C PRO A 56 -15.12 -8.61 -8.79
N VAL A 57 -15.72 -9.76 -9.11
CA VAL A 57 -15.59 -10.39 -10.41
C VAL A 57 -16.96 -10.70 -11.03
N ALA A 58 -17.09 -10.52 -12.35
CA ALA A 58 -18.24 -10.94 -13.11
C ALA A 58 -18.32 -12.48 -13.20
N GLY A 59 -19.41 -12.99 -13.77
CA GLY A 59 -19.65 -14.42 -13.91
C GLY A 59 -18.58 -15.17 -14.71
N ASP A 60 -17.87 -14.50 -15.61
CA ASP A 60 -16.75 -15.01 -16.42
C ASP A 60 -15.38 -14.86 -15.71
N GLY A 61 -15.35 -14.27 -14.51
CA GLY A 61 -14.13 -14.05 -13.72
C GLY A 61 -13.38 -12.75 -14.05
N THR A 62 -13.91 -11.91 -14.94
CA THR A 62 -13.32 -10.58 -15.19
C THR A 62 -13.59 -9.62 -14.04
N PRO A 63 -12.68 -8.67 -13.74
CA PRO A 63 -12.92 -7.64 -12.72
C PRO A 63 -14.18 -6.83 -13.01
N GLU A 64 -14.98 -6.58 -11.98
CA GLU A 64 -16.22 -5.80 -12.06
C GLU A 64 -16.21 -4.66 -11.05
N SER A 65 -16.92 -3.57 -11.35
CA SER A 65 -17.16 -2.50 -10.38
C SER A 65 -18.19 -2.96 -9.35
N GLY A 66 -17.93 -2.72 -8.07
CA GLY A 66 -18.83 -3.15 -7.00
C GLY A 66 -18.31 -2.74 -5.63
N ILE A 67 -18.89 -3.34 -4.60
CA ILE A 67 -18.47 -3.13 -3.21
C ILE A 67 -17.07 -3.73 -3.05
N GLY A 68 -16.11 -2.95 -2.54
CA GLY A 68 -14.81 -3.47 -2.16
C GLY A 68 -14.94 -4.35 -0.91
N LEU A 69 -14.25 -5.48 -0.88
CA LEU A 69 -14.22 -6.38 0.27
C LEU A 69 -12.79 -6.50 0.79
N GLY A 70 -12.59 -6.10 2.05
CA GLY A 70 -11.31 -6.19 2.74
C GLY A 70 -11.38 -6.98 4.03
N ILE A 71 -10.25 -7.63 4.39
CA ILE A 71 -10.01 -8.15 5.73
C ILE A 71 -8.89 -7.32 6.33
N PHE A 72 -9.25 -6.43 7.25
CA PHE A 72 -8.29 -5.61 7.99
C PHE A 72 -7.78 -6.37 9.22
N ARG A 73 -6.49 -6.27 9.47
CA ARG A 73 -5.82 -6.80 10.66
C ARG A 73 -4.88 -5.77 11.24
N SER A 74 -5.20 -5.30 12.46
CA SER A 74 -4.28 -4.45 13.20
C SER A 74 -3.04 -5.23 13.65
N SER A 75 -1.91 -4.56 13.69
CA SER A 75 -0.65 -5.09 14.25
C SER A 75 -0.68 -5.29 15.76
N GLN A 76 -1.63 -4.65 16.46
CA GLN A 76 -1.73 -4.71 17.91
C GLN A 76 -2.03 -6.14 18.40
N PRO A 77 -1.32 -6.62 19.47
CA PRO A 77 -1.63 -7.90 20.09
C PRO A 77 -3.10 -7.98 20.53
N GLY A 78 -3.70 -9.16 20.39
CA GLY A 78 -5.11 -9.39 20.76
C GLY A 78 -6.13 -8.83 19.76
N SER A 79 -5.72 -8.11 18.73
CA SER A 79 -6.64 -7.58 17.72
C SER A 79 -7.31 -8.71 16.95
N LYS A 80 -8.58 -8.53 16.61
CA LYS A 80 -9.35 -9.46 15.76
C LYS A 80 -9.39 -8.93 14.32
N PRO A 81 -9.49 -9.80 13.31
CA PRO A 81 -9.78 -9.37 11.95
C PRO A 81 -11.11 -8.64 11.87
N VAL A 82 -11.15 -7.60 11.04
CA VAL A 82 -12.35 -6.81 10.74
C VAL A 82 -12.68 -6.99 9.26
N LEU A 83 -13.95 -7.27 8.96
CA LEU A 83 -14.44 -7.26 7.58
C LEU A 83 -14.77 -5.81 7.21
N GLN A 84 -14.12 -5.28 6.18
CA GLN A 84 -14.34 -3.94 5.67
C GLN A 84 -15.04 -3.99 4.32
N LEU A 85 -16.09 -3.19 4.16
CA LEU A 85 -16.78 -2.97 2.91
C LEU A 85 -16.55 -1.53 2.49
N SER A 86 -15.96 -1.31 1.33
CA SER A 86 -15.69 0.02 0.77
C SER A 86 -16.54 0.31 -0.45
N TYR A 87 -16.64 1.60 -0.82
CA TYR A 87 -17.48 2.08 -1.92
C TYR A 87 -18.98 1.80 -1.70
N VAL A 88 -19.41 1.87 -0.44
CA VAL A 88 -20.81 1.67 -0.05
C VAL A 88 -21.54 3.01 -0.06
N ASP A 89 -22.43 3.20 -1.02
CA ASP A 89 -23.26 4.40 -1.07
C ASP A 89 -24.28 4.46 0.09
N GLN A 90 -24.80 5.64 0.38
CA GLN A 90 -25.73 5.87 1.51
C GLN A 90 -27.00 5.01 1.42
N SER A 91 -27.48 4.67 0.23
CA SER A 91 -28.69 3.85 0.01
C SER A 91 -28.49 2.42 0.48
N ARG A 92 -27.25 1.95 0.58
CA ARG A 92 -26.87 0.59 0.99
C ARG A 92 -26.50 0.45 2.46
N LYS A 93 -26.59 1.52 3.24
CA LYS A 93 -26.30 1.51 4.69
C LYS A 93 -27.50 1.07 5.54
N THR A 94 -28.45 0.37 4.93
CA THR A 94 -29.64 -0.20 5.60
C THR A 94 -29.88 -1.63 5.12
N GLY A 95 -30.67 -2.39 5.84
CA GLY A 95 -31.00 -3.78 5.50
C GLY A 95 -29.99 -4.78 6.07
N LYS A 96 -29.68 -5.82 5.32
CA LYS A 96 -28.85 -6.93 5.77
C LYS A 96 -27.56 -7.05 4.95
N LEU A 97 -26.52 -7.47 5.64
CA LEU A 97 -25.30 -8.03 5.07
C LEU A 97 -25.35 -9.55 5.17
N GLU A 98 -25.34 -10.22 4.02
CA GLU A 98 -25.27 -11.67 3.92
C GLU A 98 -23.96 -12.08 3.24
N ILE A 99 -23.26 -13.08 3.77
CA ILE A 99 -22.05 -13.65 3.18
C ILE A 99 -22.20 -15.15 3.05
N SER A 100 -21.87 -15.67 1.87
CA SER A 100 -21.76 -17.10 1.61
C SER A 100 -20.46 -17.42 0.89
N VAL A 101 -19.94 -18.64 1.11
CA VAL A 101 -18.79 -19.19 0.38
C VAL A 101 -19.23 -20.47 -0.30
N ASP A 102 -19.01 -20.56 -1.62
CA ASP A 102 -19.44 -21.69 -2.45
C ASP A 102 -20.90 -22.08 -2.24
N GLY A 103 -21.77 -21.06 -2.04
CA GLY A 103 -23.21 -21.22 -1.79
C GLY A 103 -23.59 -21.57 -0.35
N GLN A 104 -22.65 -21.78 0.56
CA GLN A 104 -22.93 -22.03 1.97
C GLN A 104 -23.06 -20.69 2.73
N PRO A 105 -24.23 -20.37 3.33
CA PRO A 105 -24.41 -19.15 4.10
C PRO A 105 -23.60 -19.20 5.41
N LEU A 106 -22.90 -18.10 5.72
CA LEU A 106 -21.98 -18.01 6.85
C LEU A 106 -22.21 -16.82 7.76
N LEU A 107 -22.73 -15.72 7.22
CA LEU A 107 -23.04 -14.50 7.96
C LEU A 107 -24.37 -13.93 7.45
N ASP A 108 -25.23 -13.52 8.37
CA ASP A 108 -26.48 -12.79 8.14
C ASP A 108 -26.65 -11.82 9.31
N VAL A 109 -26.41 -10.54 9.09
CA VAL A 109 -26.46 -9.50 10.12
C VAL A 109 -27.13 -8.24 9.59
N ASP A 110 -27.81 -7.51 10.46
CA ASP A 110 -28.33 -6.19 10.11
C ASP A 110 -27.18 -5.19 9.91
N VAL A 111 -27.29 -4.33 8.89
CA VAL A 111 -26.29 -3.29 8.61
C VAL A 111 -26.13 -2.34 9.80
N SER A 112 -27.16 -2.15 10.61
CA SER A 112 -27.09 -1.37 11.85
C SER A 112 -26.10 -1.93 12.89
N ALA A 113 -25.69 -3.17 12.77
CA ALA A 113 -24.65 -3.78 13.61
C ALA A 113 -23.22 -3.51 13.13
N LEU A 114 -23.06 -2.88 11.95
CA LEU A 114 -21.77 -2.50 11.39
C LEU A 114 -21.43 -1.05 11.79
N LYS A 115 -20.15 -0.78 11.98
CA LYS A 115 -19.67 0.59 12.14
C LYS A 115 -19.66 1.24 10.75
N ALA A 116 -20.36 2.36 10.59
CA ALA A 116 -20.42 3.12 9.35
C ALA A 116 -19.49 4.35 9.44
N GLU A 117 -18.67 4.56 8.43
CA GLU A 117 -17.80 5.70 8.29
C GLU A 117 -17.72 6.07 6.81
N ASP A 118 -18.09 7.31 6.44
CA ASP A 118 -18.17 7.78 5.06
C ASP A 118 -18.78 6.75 4.08
N ASP A 119 -18.00 6.20 3.15
CA ASP A 119 -18.38 5.15 2.19
C ASP A 119 -17.95 3.74 2.61
N GLN A 120 -17.60 3.55 3.90
CA GLN A 120 -17.14 2.29 4.47
C GLN A 120 -18.13 1.75 5.51
N LEU A 121 -18.22 0.42 5.57
CA LEU A 121 -18.90 -0.33 6.62
C LEU A 121 -17.97 -1.39 7.20
N ASP A 122 -17.79 -1.41 8.52
CA ASP A 122 -16.93 -2.36 9.22
C ASP A 122 -17.75 -3.33 10.07
N TYR A 123 -17.55 -4.62 9.85
CA TYR A 123 -18.08 -5.66 10.73
C TYR A 123 -16.97 -6.18 11.65
N THR A 124 -17.11 -5.93 12.95
CA THR A 124 -16.15 -6.29 14.00
C THR A 124 -16.53 -7.53 14.79
N GLY A 125 -17.58 -8.24 14.36
CA GLY A 125 -18.04 -9.47 15.00
C GLY A 125 -17.13 -10.67 14.73
N ASP A 126 -17.58 -11.86 15.12
CA ASP A 126 -16.78 -13.07 14.92
C ASP A 126 -16.73 -13.49 13.45
N LEU A 127 -15.53 -13.49 12.89
CA LEU A 127 -15.24 -13.89 11.51
C LEU A 127 -14.60 -15.28 11.39
N ALA A 128 -14.41 -16.02 12.49
CA ALA A 128 -13.65 -17.28 12.47
C ALA A 128 -14.18 -18.27 11.44
N LYS A 129 -15.51 -18.49 11.40
CA LYS A 129 -16.14 -19.38 10.43
C LYS A 129 -16.06 -18.88 8.99
N VAL A 130 -16.22 -17.56 8.79
CA VAL A 130 -16.12 -16.93 7.47
C VAL A 130 -14.69 -17.08 6.93
N LEU A 131 -13.68 -16.74 7.71
CA LEU A 131 -12.27 -16.87 7.31
C LEU A 131 -11.88 -18.32 7.03
N GLU A 132 -12.34 -19.28 7.84
CA GLU A 132 -12.05 -20.70 7.61
C GLU A 132 -12.69 -21.20 6.32
N ALA A 133 -13.92 -20.81 6.03
CA ALA A 133 -14.57 -21.14 4.76
C ALA A 133 -13.85 -20.46 3.56
N MET A 134 -13.44 -19.20 3.70
CA MET A 134 -12.68 -18.48 2.65
C MET A 134 -11.35 -19.16 2.33
N LYS A 135 -10.65 -19.73 3.31
CA LYS A 135 -9.39 -20.46 3.10
C LYS A 135 -9.56 -21.69 2.24
N ASN A 136 -10.69 -22.37 2.35
CA ASN A 136 -10.98 -23.64 1.71
C ASN A 136 -11.89 -23.51 0.48
N GLY A 137 -12.50 -22.32 0.27
CA GLY A 137 -13.45 -22.04 -0.78
C GLY A 137 -12.82 -21.47 -2.05
N GLN A 138 -13.65 -21.36 -3.08
CA GLN A 138 -13.27 -20.78 -4.38
C GLN A 138 -13.90 -19.43 -4.63
N LYS A 139 -15.15 -19.23 -4.20
CA LYS A 139 -15.92 -18.00 -4.44
C LYS A 139 -16.63 -17.54 -3.18
N LEU A 140 -16.56 -16.26 -2.90
CA LEU A 140 -17.38 -15.59 -1.89
C LEU A 140 -18.47 -14.79 -2.60
N GLN A 141 -19.69 -14.88 -2.11
CA GLN A 141 -20.77 -13.96 -2.45
C GLN A 141 -21.12 -13.09 -1.27
N LEU A 142 -21.25 -11.81 -1.53
CA LEU A 142 -21.71 -10.78 -0.59
C LEU A 142 -23.01 -10.20 -1.12
N LYS A 143 -24.05 -10.14 -0.28
CA LYS A 143 -25.27 -9.39 -0.55
C LYS A 143 -25.40 -8.27 0.46
N LEU A 144 -25.62 -7.06 -0.03
CA LEU A 144 -25.82 -5.88 0.79
C LEU A 144 -26.96 -5.05 0.20
N ALA A 145 -28.04 -4.84 0.98
CA ALA A 145 -29.21 -4.07 0.55
C ALA A 145 -29.76 -4.46 -0.84
N GLY A 146 -29.79 -5.75 -1.12
CA GLY A 146 -30.30 -6.31 -2.39
C GLY A 146 -29.28 -6.34 -3.54
N ALA A 147 -28.13 -5.69 -3.44
CA ALA A 147 -27.04 -5.86 -4.39
C ALA A 147 -26.20 -7.09 -4.06
N THR A 148 -25.70 -7.78 -5.09
CA THR A 148 -24.85 -8.96 -4.94
C THR A 148 -23.52 -8.70 -5.64
N SER A 149 -22.42 -8.98 -4.94
CA SER A 149 -21.06 -8.98 -5.50
C SER A 149 -20.44 -10.35 -5.28
N THR A 150 -19.65 -10.80 -6.25
CA THR A 150 -18.93 -12.09 -6.20
C THR A 150 -17.44 -11.82 -6.21
N TYR A 151 -16.68 -12.60 -5.42
CA TYR A 151 -15.23 -12.44 -5.29
C TYR A 151 -14.54 -13.78 -5.50
N SER A 152 -13.41 -13.75 -6.20
CA SER A 152 -12.51 -14.90 -6.28
C SER A 152 -11.71 -15.02 -4.98
N LEU A 153 -11.60 -16.24 -4.44
CA LEU A 153 -10.75 -16.53 -3.28
C LEU A 153 -9.35 -17.03 -3.68
N SER A 154 -9.03 -16.95 -4.98
CA SER A 154 -7.70 -17.31 -5.49
C SER A 154 -6.62 -16.40 -4.90
N GLY A 155 -5.66 -16.98 -4.20
CA GLY A 155 -4.59 -16.24 -3.52
C GLY A 155 -4.88 -15.84 -2.08
N PHE A 156 -6.12 -16.02 -1.57
CA PHE A 156 -6.52 -15.59 -0.23
C PHE A 156 -5.60 -16.14 0.88
N VAL A 157 -5.31 -17.44 0.87
CA VAL A 157 -4.40 -18.08 1.83
C VAL A 157 -2.99 -17.48 1.74
N GLY A 158 -2.47 -17.26 0.52
CA GLY A 158 -1.17 -16.62 0.33
C GLY A 158 -1.13 -15.17 0.83
N GLY A 159 -2.27 -14.45 0.73
CA GLY A 159 -2.43 -13.13 1.33
C GLY A 159 -2.39 -13.18 2.87
N LEU A 160 -3.08 -14.14 3.49
CA LEU A 160 -3.04 -14.31 4.95
C LEU A 160 -1.64 -14.66 5.46
N ILE A 161 -0.90 -15.51 4.74
CA ILE A 161 0.51 -15.82 5.06
C ILE A 161 1.35 -14.54 5.04
N TYR A 162 1.18 -13.72 4.01
CA TYR A 162 1.90 -12.47 3.92
C TYR A 162 1.56 -11.49 5.05
N VAL A 163 0.30 -11.40 5.47
CA VAL A 163 -0.10 -10.62 6.66
C VAL A 163 0.61 -11.14 7.91
N ASP A 164 0.64 -12.45 8.12
CA ASP A 164 1.33 -13.06 9.26
C ASP A 164 2.84 -12.75 9.23
N GLU A 165 3.49 -12.82 8.06
CA GLU A 165 4.91 -12.46 7.85
C GLU A 165 5.17 -10.99 8.20
N GLN A 166 4.38 -10.05 7.64
CA GLN A 166 4.55 -8.61 7.87
C GLN A 166 4.39 -8.25 9.36
N GLN A 167 3.45 -8.90 10.04
CA GLN A 167 3.19 -8.69 11.45
C GLN A 167 4.06 -9.56 12.38
N SER A 168 5.05 -10.31 11.85
CA SER A 168 5.91 -11.23 12.62
C SER A 168 5.12 -12.25 13.45
N ARG A 169 3.96 -12.69 12.92
CA ARG A 169 3.06 -13.64 13.59
C ARG A 169 3.22 -15.09 13.15
N ASP A 170 4.19 -15.39 12.29
CA ASP A 170 4.45 -16.77 11.86
C ASP A 170 4.74 -17.70 13.03
N GLY A 171 3.92 -18.74 13.16
CA GLY A 171 4.05 -19.75 14.22
C GLY A 171 3.63 -19.27 15.60
N ASN A 172 2.87 -18.16 15.71
CA ASN A 172 2.30 -17.74 16.99
C ASN A 172 0.80 -18.04 17.11
N VAL A 173 0.27 -17.84 18.33
CA VAL A 173 -1.14 -18.15 18.65
C VAL A 173 -2.15 -17.27 17.94
N GLU A 174 -1.72 -16.07 17.48
CA GLU A 174 -2.59 -15.08 16.84
C GLU A 174 -2.47 -15.09 15.30
N ALA A 175 -1.63 -15.95 14.72
CA ALA A 175 -1.49 -16.04 13.27
C ALA A 175 -2.84 -16.32 12.59
N LEU A 176 -3.10 -15.71 11.45
CA LEU A 176 -4.30 -15.94 10.66
C LEU A 176 -4.24 -17.29 9.94
N GLN A 177 -3.04 -17.65 9.45
CA GLN A 177 -2.82 -18.88 8.68
C GLN A 177 -1.74 -19.78 9.29
N VAL A 178 -0.57 -19.26 9.57
CA VAL A 178 0.59 -20.05 10.05
C VAL A 178 0.56 -20.12 11.57
N LYS A 179 -0.46 -20.77 12.14
CA LYS A 179 -0.64 -20.87 13.59
C LYS A 179 0.41 -21.76 14.26
N GLY A 180 0.79 -21.38 15.47
CA GLY A 180 1.71 -22.11 16.32
C GLY A 180 1.52 -21.76 17.79
N SER A 181 2.54 -22.05 18.61
CA SER A 181 2.50 -21.88 20.08
C SER A 181 3.27 -20.65 20.58
N LYS A 182 3.96 -19.92 19.70
CA LYS A 182 4.68 -18.72 20.11
C LYS A 182 3.71 -17.65 20.60
N PRO A 183 4.05 -16.86 21.62
CA PRO A 183 3.23 -15.71 22.03
C PRO A 183 3.14 -14.67 20.90
N ALA A 184 2.10 -13.84 20.95
CA ALA A 184 2.00 -12.70 20.04
C ALA A 184 3.24 -11.79 20.16
N PRO A 185 3.72 -11.23 19.04
CA PRO A 185 4.83 -10.27 19.08
C PRO A 185 4.42 -9.01 19.86
N ALA A 186 5.40 -8.29 20.40
CA ALA A 186 5.14 -6.95 20.92
C ALA A 186 4.64 -6.03 19.78
N PRO A 187 3.80 -5.04 20.08
CA PRO A 187 3.36 -4.07 19.06
C PRO A 187 4.58 -3.33 18.50
N PRO A 188 4.55 -2.93 17.22
CA PRO A 188 5.63 -2.14 16.64
C PRO A 188 5.77 -0.82 17.42
N VAL A 189 7.02 -0.40 17.66
CA VAL A 189 7.35 0.89 18.31
C VAL A 189 7.29 1.98 17.24
N LEU A 190 6.13 2.13 16.61
CA LEU A 190 5.89 3.10 15.57
C LEU A 190 4.51 3.73 15.79
N LYS A 191 4.49 5.06 15.84
CA LYS A 191 3.28 5.87 15.90
C LYS A 191 2.98 6.38 14.49
N LEU A 192 1.76 6.15 14.00
CA LEU A 192 1.27 6.78 12.77
C LEU A 192 0.96 8.25 12.99
N ILE A 193 1.16 9.06 11.97
CA ILE A 193 0.78 10.48 11.89
C ILE A 193 -0.13 10.60 10.67
N GLU A 194 -1.44 10.69 10.91
CA GLU A 194 -2.47 10.65 9.88
C GLU A 194 -3.11 12.02 9.62
N THR A 195 -2.81 12.99 10.49
CA THR A 195 -3.32 14.36 10.38
C THR A 195 -2.20 15.39 10.59
N VAL A 196 -2.41 16.60 10.09
CA VAL A 196 -1.48 17.73 10.27
C VAL A 196 -1.38 18.13 11.75
N GLU A 197 -2.45 17.96 12.51
CA GLU A 197 -2.53 18.27 13.94
C GLU A 197 -1.64 17.35 14.79
N GLU A 198 -1.37 16.14 14.32
CA GLU A 198 -0.50 15.17 15.00
C GLU A 198 1.00 15.43 14.74
N ILE A 199 1.33 16.27 13.76
CA ILE A 199 2.71 16.71 13.53
C ILE A 199 3.21 17.47 14.75
N PRO A 200 4.43 17.22 15.25
CA PRO A 200 5.02 18.02 16.32
C PRO A 200 4.94 19.53 16.03
N ALA A 201 4.52 20.30 17.03
CA ALA A 201 4.24 21.73 16.85
C ALA A 201 5.45 22.52 16.31
N GLU A 202 6.66 22.08 16.66
CA GLU A 202 7.95 22.70 16.30
C GLU A 202 8.18 22.72 14.79
N ILE A 203 7.70 21.70 14.07
CA ILE A 203 7.90 21.55 12.61
C ILE A 203 6.60 21.69 11.81
N ARG A 204 5.44 21.84 12.47
CA ARG A 204 4.12 21.92 11.79
C ARG A 204 4.04 23.08 10.79
N LYS A 205 4.72 24.19 11.06
CA LYS A 205 4.79 25.34 10.14
C LYS A 205 5.37 24.96 8.77
N ASP A 206 6.30 23.98 8.72
CA ASP A 206 6.93 23.53 7.48
C ASP A 206 5.91 22.85 6.54
N PHE A 207 4.72 22.52 7.03
CA PHE A 207 3.63 21.86 6.31
C PHE A 207 2.40 22.77 6.10
N SER A 208 2.25 23.82 6.88
CA SER A 208 1.06 24.69 6.88
C SER A 208 1.22 25.98 6.07
N GLU A 209 2.46 26.41 5.81
CA GLU A 209 2.76 27.61 5.05
C GLU A 209 3.02 27.27 3.59
N GLU A 210 2.39 27.98 2.64
CA GLU A 210 2.50 27.70 1.20
C GLU A 210 3.93 27.81 0.67
N THR A 211 4.75 28.65 1.28
CA THR A 211 6.17 28.87 0.92
C THR A 211 7.15 28.01 1.71
N ALA A 212 6.65 27.15 2.60
CA ALA A 212 7.48 26.27 3.41
C ALA A 212 8.03 25.09 2.57
N VAL A 213 9.03 24.41 3.10
CA VAL A 213 9.72 23.26 2.45
C VAL A 213 8.73 22.18 2.01
N CYS A 214 7.73 21.88 2.83
CA CYS A 214 6.64 20.94 2.55
C CYS A 214 5.32 21.66 2.23
N GLY A 215 5.38 22.89 1.75
CA GLY A 215 4.21 23.64 1.31
C GLY A 215 3.42 22.89 0.23
N GLY A 216 2.09 23.03 0.26
CA GLY A 216 1.20 22.29 -0.64
C GLY A 216 0.87 20.87 -0.17
N THR A 217 1.34 20.44 1.00
CA THR A 217 0.90 19.17 1.61
C THR A 217 -0.54 19.34 2.11
N SER A 218 -1.48 18.67 1.45
CA SER A 218 -2.89 18.74 1.85
C SER A 218 -3.22 17.80 3.01
N PRO A 219 -4.25 18.09 3.83
CA PRO A 219 -4.70 17.17 4.89
C PRO A 219 -5.09 15.78 4.36
N GLY A 220 -5.61 15.69 3.13
CA GLY A 220 -5.94 14.42 2.48
C GLY A 220 -4.71 13.55 2.22
N MET A 221 -3.54 14.15 2.02
CA MET A 221 -2.30 13.39 1.83
C MET A 221 -1.88 12.64 3.09
N PHE A 222 -2.07 13.22 4.28
CA PHE A 222 -1.76 12.51 5.52
C PHE A 222 -2.67 11.31 5.74
N ARG A 223 -3.94 11.39 5.37
CA ARG A 223 -4.86 10.25 5.45
C ARG A 223 -4.51 9.13 4.46
N ASN A 224 -4.05 9.49 3.28
CA ASN A 224 -3.78 8.53 2.20
C ASN A 224 -2.35 7.99 2.25
N ALA A 225 -1.38 8.86 2.51
CA ALA A 225 0.04 8.52 2.49
C ALA A 225 0.58 8.15 3.89
N GLY A 226 0.02 8.77 4.94
CA GLY A 226 0.48 8.60 6.31
C GLY A 226 1.88 9.14 6.56
N GLY A 227 2.13 9.58 7.78
CA GLY A 227 3.46 9.80 8.32
C GLY A 227 3.70 8.83 9.46
N PHE A 228 4.92 8.81 9.97
CA PHE A 228 5.26 7.96 11.11
C PHE A 228 6.30 8.61 12.01
N GLU A 229 6.29 8.16 13.26
CA GLU A 229 7.33 8.43 14.24
C GLU A 229 7.75 7.11 14.87
N THR A 230 9.06 6.86 14.93
CA THR A 230 9.57 5.59 15.44
C THR A 230 10.91 5.73 16.16
N ARG A 231 11.15 4.85 17.13
CA ARG A 231 12.38 4.80 17.93
C ARG A 231 13.52 4.16 17.16
N ILE A 232 14.66 4.89 17.07
CA ILE A 232 15.92 4.40 16.49
C ILE A 232 16.90 3.94 17.59
N ALA A 233 17.00 4.73 18.65
CA ALA A 233 17.82 4.43 19.82
C ALA A 233 17.19 5.06 21.06
N ASP A 234 17.75 4.85 22.24
CA ASP A 234 17.20 5.40 23.47
C ASP A 234 17.12 6.93 23.43
N GLY A 235 15.90 7.46 23.57
CA GLY A 235 15.60 8.90 23.46
C GLY A 235 15.71 9.49 22.05
N LEU A 236 16.05 8.70 21.02
CA LEU A 236 16.25 9.15 19.65
C LEU A 236 15.18 8.60 18.71
N ASP A 237 14.35 9.48 18.15
CA ASP A 237 13.27 9.11 17.24
C ASP A 237 13.51 9.64 15.82
N LEU A 238 13.03 8.88 14.83
CA LEU A 238 12.89 9.25 13.43
C LEU A 238 11.44 9.61 13.15
N ILE A 239 11.22 10.74 12.49
CA ILE A 239 9.91 11.16 12.00
C ILE A 239 9.99 11.21 10.48
N GLY A 240 9.09 10.52 9.78
CA GLY A 240 8.91 10.58 8.33
C GLY A 240 7.53 11.12 7.98
N LEU A 241 7.45 12.15 7.16
CA LEU A 241 6.19 12.86 6.86
C LEU A 241 6.02 13.08 5.36
N PRO A 242 4.81 12.90 4.80
CA PRO A 242 4.50 13.35 3.44
C PRO A 242 4.86 14.83 3.29
N CYS A 243 5.52 15.22 2.20
CA CYS A 243 6.08 16.56 2.03
C CYS A 243 5.83 17.11 0.64
N GLY A 244 5.07 18.20 0.54
CA GLY A 244 4.74 18.84 -0.74
C GLY A 244 3.66 18.13 -1.55
N SER A 245 3.40 18.63 -2.75
CA SER A 245 2.37 18.06 -3.61
C SER A 245 2.83 16.75 -4.25
N PRO A 246 2.00 15.69 -4.20
CA PRO A 246 2.33 14.44 -4.88
C PRO A 246 2.25 14.61 -6.39
N GLY A 247 3.06 13.85 -7.12
CA GLY A 247 2.83 13.59 -8.53
C GLY A 247 1.73 12.53 -8.72
N ALA A 248 1.42 12.21 -9.98
CA ALA A 248 0.41 11.20 -10.30
C ALA A 248 0.75 9.79 -9.76
N TYR A 249 2.01 9.51 -9.47
CA TYR A 249 2.52 8.21 -9.04
C TYR A 249 3.75 8.29 -8.12
N ASN A 250 4.11 9.49 -7.66
CA ASN A 250 5.24 9.73 -6.76
C ASN A 250 4.78 10.58 -5.57
N GLN A 251 4.94 10.05 -4.37
CA GLN A 251 4.68 10.75 -3.11
C GLN A 251 6.01 11.07 -2.44
N PRO A 252 6.37 12.35 -2.26
CA PRO A 252 7.58 12.73 -1.55
C PRO A 252 7.41 12.70 -0.04
N TYR A 253 8.51 12.43 0.67
CA TYR A 253 8.60 12.42 2.13
C TYR A 253 9.83 13.20 2.58
N ALA A 254 9.68 13.96 3.67
CA ALA A 254 10.76 14.58 4.42
C ALA A 254 10.97 13.85 5.76
N PHE A 255 12.18 13.91 6.29
CA PHE A 255 12.58 13.21 7.50
C PHE A 255 13.14 14.17 8.54
N TYR A 256 12.86 13.86 9.80
CA TYR A 256 13.35 14.62 10.95
C TYR A 256 13.88 13.66 12.01
N SER A 257 14.91 14.10 12.71
CA SER A 257 15.44 13.47 13.92
C SER A 257 14.92 14.20 15.13
N ARG A 258 14.34 13.48 16.09
CA ARG A 258 13.95 14.01 17.39
C ARG A 258 14.82 13.41 18.49
N TYR A 259 15.43 14.29 19.26
CA TYR A 259 16.12 13.93 20.49
C TYR A 259 15.71 14.90 21.58
N GLU A 260 15.15 14.39 22.68
CA GLU A 260 14.51 15.19 23.71
C GLU A 260 13.46 16.16 23.13
N ASN A 261 13.66 17.48 23.31
CA ASN A 261 12.78 18.55 22.80
C ASN A 261 13.30 19.18 21.50
N ARG A 262 14.31 18.59 20.86
CA ARG A 262 14.89 19.14 19.64
C ARG A 262 14.52 18.30 18.43
N ILE A 263 13.92 18.93 17.43
CA ILE A 263 13.62 18.31 16.13
C ILE A 263 14.44 19.03 15.07
N VAL A 264 15.16 18.25 14.26
CA VAL A 264 15.99 18.79 13.15
C VAL A 264 15.76 17.99 11.88
N PRO A 265 15.75 18.63 10.70
CA PRO A 265 15.62 17.94 9.43
C PRO A 265 16.82 17.03 9.18
N ILE A 266 16.60 15.99 8.38
CA ILE A 266 17.60 15.02 7.94
C ILE A 266 17.67 15.08 6.42
N SER A 267 18.89 15.21 5.88
CA SER A 267 19.15 14.97 4.45
C SER A 267 19.65 13.52 4.26
N LEU A 268 19.26 12.92 3.14
CA LEU A 268 19.63 11.56 2.77
C LEU A 268 20.78 11.58 1.75
N PRO A 269 21.84 10.78 1.94
CA PRO A 269 22.89 10.65 0.94
C PRO A 269 22.36 9.96 -0.33
N THR A 270 22.76 10.44 -1.49
CA THR A 270 22.41 9.92 -2.82
C THR A 270 23.53 10.15 -3.81
N ILE A 271 23.44 9.58 -5.01
CA ILE A 271 24.42 9.76 -6.08
C ILE A 271 23.79 10.57 -7.21
N SER A 272 24.43 11.68 -7.58
CA SER A 272 24.11 12.45 -8.79
C SER A 272 25.12 12.15 -9.90
N ASP A 273 24.90 12.73 -11.08
CA ASP A 273 25.85 12.64 -12.20
C ASP A 273 27.23 13.20 -11.85
N ASP A 274 27.28 14.18 -10.93
CA ASP A 274 28.51 14.81 -10.45
C ASP A 274 29.15 14.07 -9.26
N GLY A 275 28.54 12.98 -8.79
CA GLY A 275 29.04 12.17 -7.68
C GLY A 275 28.15 12.23 -6.42
N PRO A 276 28.70 11.81 -5.26
CA PRO A 276 27.95 11.77 -4.00
C PRO A 276 27.41 13.15 -3.60
N THR A 277 26.13 13.20 -3.25
CA THR A 277 25.42 14.40 -2.81
C THR A 277 24.37 14.06 -1.74
N VAL A 278 23.47 14.96 -1.41
CA VAL A 278 22.34 14.74 -0.50
C VAL A 278 21.05 15.23 -1.11
N THR A 279 19.93 14.62 -0.69
CA THR A 279 18.57 15.07 -0.99
C THR A 279 17.79 15.25 0.31
N ASP A 280 16.83 16.15 0.33
CA ASP A 280 15.97 16.39 1.49
C ASP A 280 14.66 15.59 1.42
N THR A 281 14.44 14.87 0.32
CA THR A 281 13.23 14.07 0.10
C THR A 281 13.55 12.67 -0.42
N ALA A 282 12.71 11.70 -0.01
CA ALA A 282 12.65 10.38 -0.63
C ALA A 282 11.23 10.15 -1.16
N TRP A 283 11.08 9.26 -2.16
CA TRP A 283 9.84 9.09 -2.91
C TRP A 283 9.28 7.69 -2.75
N ASN A 284 7.95 7.57 -2.53
CA ASN A 284 7.26 6.29 -2.40
C ASN A 284 8.01 5.35 -1.45
N ILE A 285 8.13 5.76 -0.22
CA ILE A 285 8.99 5.11 0.78
C ILE A 285 8.37 3.85 1.36
N ASP A 286 9.23 2.94 1.83
CA ASP A 286 8.92 1.87 2.76
C ASP A 286 9.90 1.89 3.93
N TRP A 287 9.40 1.66 5.15
CA TRP A 287 10.19 1.63 6.37
C TRP A 287 10.14 0.27 7.05
N ASN A 288 11.29 -0.33 7.24
CA ASN A 288 11.42 -1.58 7.98
C ASN A 288 11.99 -1.32 9.38
N GLN A 289 11.12 -1.33 10.38
CA GLN A 289 11.48 -1.07 11.78
C GLN A 289 12.50 -2.05 12.34
N LYS A 290 12.43 -3.32 11.97
CA LYS A 290 13.31 -4.37 12.49
C LYS A 290 14.75 -4.21 12.01
N SER A 291 14.92 -3.85 10.76
CA SER A 291 16.24 -3.61 10.18
C SER A 291 16.66 -2.15 10.23
N LEU A 292 15.81 -1.22 10.66
CA LEU A 292 15.97 0.24 10.59
C LEU A 292 16.39 0.68 9.18
N THR A 293 15.69 0.15 8.16
CA THR A 293 16.00 0.39 6.75
C THR A 293 14.87 1.17 6.11
N LEU A 294 15.22 2.25 5.44
CA LEU A 294 14.36 3.03 4.57
C LEU A 294 14.64 2.62 3.12
N THR A 295 13.60 2.27 2.37
CA THR A 295 13.69 2.15 0.92
C THR A 295 12.86 3.24 0.26
N ALA A 296 13.23 3.67 -0.93
CA ALA A 296 12.49 4.62 -1.73
C ALA A 296 12.51 4.22 -3.21
N PHE A 297 11.43 4.55 -3.92
CA PHE A 297 11.35 4.30 -5.33
C PHE A 297 10.77 5.51 -6.07
N PHE A 298 11.62 6.33 -6.64
CA PHE A 298 11.20 7.36 -7.60
C PHE A 298 10.88 6.71 -8.95
N LYS A 299 9.63 6.77 -9.37
CA LYS A 299 9.17 6.23 -10.66
C LYS A 299 9.36 7.30 -11.75
N GLY A 300 10.08 6.98 -12.80
CA GLY A 300 10.22 7.85 -13.97
C GLY A 300 8.89 8.02 -14.73
N ARG A 301 8.00 7.03 -14.64
CA ARG A 301 6.61 7.09 -15.12
C ARG A 301 5.71 6.11 -14.35
N GLY A 302 4.38 6.23 -14.53
CA GLY A 302 3.38 5.46 -13.77
C GLY A 302 3.50 3.94 -13.85
N LEU A 303 4.09 3.39 -14.92
CA LEU A 303 4.36 1.96 -15.03
C LEU A 303 5.43 1.47 -14.04
N GLY A 304 6.36 2.34 -13.60
CA GLY A 304 7.44 1.97 -12.68
C GLY A 304 8.49 1.04 -13.30
N ASP A 305 8.65 1.06 -14.62
CA ASP A 305 9.65 0.29 -15.39
C ASP A 305 10.98 1.04 -15.57
N CYS A 306 11.08 2.22 -15.01
CA CYS A 306 12.27 3.09 -14.97
C CYS A 306 12.21 4.01 -13.75
N GLY A 307 13.36 4.50 -13.29
CA GLY A 307 13.45 5.38 -12.12
C GLY A 307 14.71 5.15 -11.29
N ILE A 308 14.62 5.52 -10.01
CA ILE A 308 15.70 5.39 -9.02
C ILE A 308 15.16 4.64 -7.80
N TYR A 309 15.89 3.65 -7.33
CA TYR A 309 15.60 2.86 -6.16
C TYR A 309 16.74 2.96 -5.15
N ASP A 310 16.41 3.45 -3.97
CA ASP A 310 17.35 3.73 -2.90
C ASP A 310 17.09 2.86 -1.68
N VAL A 311 18.15 2.53 -0.98
CA VAL A 311 18.12 1.82 0.32
C VAL A 311 19.08 2.51 1.27
N TRP A 312 18.54 3.00 2.40
CA TRP A 312 19.34 3.59 3.46
C TRP A 312 19.16 2.80 4.77
N LYS A 313 20.20 2.83 5.57
CA LYS A 313 20.21 2.36 6.96
C LYS A 313 20.16 3.56 7.89
N ALA A 314 19.15 3.64 8.76
CA ALA A 314 19.13 4.61 9.83
C ALA A 314 20.05 4.16 10.97
N THR A 315 20.81 5.09 11.51
CA THR A 315 21.76 4.87 12.62
C THR A 315 21.72 6.04 13.58
N ASP A 316 22.06 5.79 14.83
CA ASP A 316 22.43 6.87 15.76
C ASP A 316 23.82 7.41 15.38
N SER A 317 23.93 8.74 15.21
CA SER A 317 25.21 9.41 14.94
C SER A 317 26.10 9.50 16.18
N GLY A 318 25.58 9.20 17.38
CA GLY A 318 26.22 9.42 18.66
C GLY A 318 26.12 10.87 19.18
N GLU A 319 25.45 11.75 18.44
CA GLU A 319 25.26 13.18 18.77
C GLU A 319 23.78 13.52 19.02
N GLY A 320 22.94 12.54 19.34
CA GLY A 320 21.51 12.72 19.49
C GLY A 320 20.82 13.05 18.15
N ARG A 321 21.32 12.48 17.04
CA ARG A 321 20.74 12.64 15.70
C ARG A 321 20.67 11.32 14.97
N VAL A 322 19.56 11.10 14.28
CA VAL A 322 19.46 10.04 13.28
C VAL A 322 20.29 10.42 12.06
N ARG A 323 21.08 9.50 11.58
CA ARG A 323 21.81 9.61 10.32
C ARG A 323 21.43 8.44 9.41
N PHE A 324 21.19 8.74 8.15
CA PHE A 324 21.05 7.73 7.10
C PHE A 324 22.39 7.45 6.43
N VAL A 325 22.66 6.17 6.19
CA VAL A 325 23.81 5.69 5.42
C VAL A 325 23.25 5.04 4.16
N LEU A 326 23.66 5.51 2.98
CA LEU A 326 23.27 4.89 1.71
C LEU A 326 23.89 3.49 1.63
N VAL A 327 23.04 2.48 1.59
CA VAL A 327 23.42 1.06 1.46
C VAL A 327 23.43 0.66 -0.01
N GLN A 328 22.44 1.12 -0.76
CA GLN A 328 22.28 0.78 -2.16
C GLN A 328 21.53 1.91 -2.87
N GLU A 329 21.95 2.18 -4.10
CA GLU A 329 21.19 2.94 -5.08
C GLU A 329 21.25 2.21 -6.41
N ARG A 330 20.11 2.14 -7.10
CA ARG A 330 19.94 1.53 -8.41
C ARG A 330 19.13 2.42 -9.30
N SER A 331 19.45 2.42 -10.57
CA SER A 331 18.72 3.25 -11.53
C SER A 331 18.51 2.53 -12.86
N LYS A 332 17.43 2.91 -13.53
CA LYS A 332 17.13 2.56 -14.91
C LYS A 332 16.49 3.78 -15.58
N GLY A 333 17.21 4.40 -16.52
CA GLY A 333 16.76 5.59 -17.23
C GLY A 333 15.75 5.28 -18.34
N ASP A 334 15.91 4.13 -19.01
CA ASP A 334 15.08 3.78 -20.17
C ASP A 334 13.69 3.27 -19.74
N CYS A 335 12.66 4.06 -20.05
CA CYS A 335 11.25 3.72 -19.81
C CYS A 335 10.68 2.97 -21.02
N ASP A 336 11.14 1.75 -21.26
CA ASP A 336 10.88 0.93 -22.45
C ASP A 336 9.78 -0.15 -22.27
N GLY A 337 9.15 -0.21 -21.10
CA GLY A 337 8.17 -1.24 -20.72
C GLY A 337 8.79 -2.51 -20.15
N ASN A 338 10.11 -2.64 -20.16
CA ASN A 338 10.82 -3.77 -19.58
C ASN A 338 11.20 -3.47 -18.12
N TYR A 339 10.60 -4.18 -17.17
CA TYR A 339 10.89 -4.01 -15.74
C TYR A 339 12.28 -4.51 -15.33
N ALA A 340 12.99 -5.23 -16.17
CA ALA A 340 14.31 -5.82 -15.90
C ALA A 340 14.40 -6.57 -14.54
N GLY A 341 13.30 -7.21 -14.17
CA GLY A 341 13.17 -7.94 -12.90
C GLY A 341 12.78 -7.11 -11.68
N GLY A 342 12.54 -5.82 -11.87
CA GLY A 342 12.14 -4.85 -10.83
C GLY A 342 13.29 -3.96 -10.34
N PRO A 343 12.95 -2.87 -9.62
CA PRO A 343 13.92 -1.85 -9.24
C PRO A 343 15.08 -2.39 -8.39
N GLU A 344 14.83 -3.41 -7.58
CA GLU A 344 15.86 -4.09 -6.77
C GLU A 344 16.92 -4.83 -7.59
N LYS A 345 16.68 -5.06 -8.89
CA LYS A 345 17.59 -5.79 -9.81
C LYS A 345 18.20 -4.90 -10.88
N TRP A 346 17.87 -3.61 -10.90
CA TRP A 346 18.44 -2.67 -11.84
C TRP A 346 19.96 -2.49 -11.63
N PRO A 347 20.68 -1.90 -12.60
CA PRO A 347 22.08 -1.58 -12.43
C PRO A 347 22.33 -0.75 -11.16
N ALA A 348 23.38 -1.07 -10.42
CA ALA A 348 23.76 -0.34 -9.23
C ALA A 348 24.49 0.95 -9.58
N SER A 349 24.00 2.09 -9.07
CA SER A 349 24.74 3.36 -9.01
C SER A 349 25.63 3.40 -7.76
N TRP A 350 25.20 2.67 -6.69
CA TRP A 350 25.96 2.52 -5.46
C TRP A 350 25.68 1.15 -4.79
N PRO A 351 26.68 0.45 -4.18
CA PRO A 351 28.11 0.72 -4.34
C PRO A 351 28.58 0.46 -5.78
N VAL A 352 29.52 1.26 -6.23
CA VAL A 352 30.18 1.02 -7.50
C VAL A 352 31.08 -0.19 -7.32
N ASN A 353 30.78 -1.30 -7.98
CA ASN A 353 31.72 -2.42 -8.04
C ASN A 353 32.95 -1.97 -8.84
N PRO A 354 34.15 -1.90 -8.24
CA PRO A 354 35.35 -1.63 -9.02
C PRO A 354 35.51 -2.74 -10.05
N LYS A 355 35.63 -2.33 -11.32
CA LYS A 355 35.93 -3.26 -12.44
C LYS A 355 37.31 -3.86 -12.28
#